data_3ea29f3ede126055b13c2455510490d2
#
_entry.id   3ea29f3ede126055b13c2455510490d2
#
_cell.length_a   1.000
_cell.length_b   1.000
_cell.length_c   1.000
_cell.angle_alpha   90.00
_cell.angle_beta   90.00
_cell.angle_gamma   90.00
#
_symmetry.space_group_name_H-M   'P 1'
#
loop_
_entity.id
_entity.type
_entity.pdbx_description
1 polymer ?
#
loop_
_entity_poly.entity_id
_entity_poly.type
_entity_poly.pdbx_seq_one_letter_code
_entity_poly.pdbx_strand_id
1 'polypeptide(L)'
;MLGYGWYVVLAVLVLIGTAAAIYERNNYADWCILICAVVFMVAAVMLFLLPIMEIGTKASVALFERQKAYIENHIPIDPIENAAITNKKIELNEWLFAAQYSKSRFGDAWTFTPSDILDWQPIQ
;
A
#
# COMPACT_ATOMS: atom_id res chain seq x y z
N MET A 1 -0.37 13.35 4.32
CA MET A 1 0.51 12.18 4.19
C MET A 1 -0.34 10.94 3.94
N LEU A 2 -0.04 10.20 2.88
CA LEU A 2 -0.78 9.00 2.53
C LEU A 2 -0.38 7.82 3.45
N GLY A 3 -1.37 6.99 3.81
CA GLY A 3 -1.11 5.82 4.63
C GLY A 3 -0.79 6.09 6.09
N TYR A 4 -1.04 7.30 6.58
CA TYR A 4 -0.70 7.66 7.96
C TYR A 4 -1.41 6.79 9.01
N GLY A 5 -2.56 6.23 8.67
CA GLY A 5 -3.28 5.31 9.57
C GLY A 5 -2.45 4.10 9.99
N TRP A 6 -1.64 3.56 9.08
CA TRP A 6 -0.75 2.44 9.39
C TRP A 6 0.35 2.85 10.37
N TYR A 7 0.90 4.05 10.21
CA TYR A 7 1.90 4.57 11.14
C TYR A 7 1.32 4.85 12.53
N VAL A 8 0.06 5.29 12.60
CA VAL A 8 -0.66 5.46 13.88
C VAL A 8 -0.84 4.10 14.55
N VAL A 9 -1.23 3.06 13.82
CA VAL A 9 -1.34 1.70 14.36
C VAL A 9 0.01 1.22 14.89
N LEU A 10 1.09 1.44 14.16
CA LEU A 10 2.44 1.10 14.61
C LEU A 10 2.80 1.80 15.91
N ALA A 11 2.54 3.10 16.02
CA ALA A 11 2.80 3.86 17.23
C ALA A 11 2.00 3.33 18.43
N VAL A 12 0.73 3.01 18.23
CA VAL A 12 -0.13 2.43 19.27
C VAL A 12 0.40 1.07 19.74
N LEU A 13 0.82 0.21 18.81
CA LEU A 13 1.42 -1.09 19.13
C LEU A 13 2.70 -0.94 19.97
N VAL A 14 3.55 0.00 19.62
CA VAL A 14 4.78 0.28 20.39
C VAL A 14 4.44 0.76 21.79
N LEU A 15 3.45 1.64 21.94
CA LEU A 15 3.00 2.13 23.25
C LEU A 15 2.43 1.00 24.11
N ILE A 16 1.61 0.12 23.54
CA ILE A 16 1.05 -1.04 24.24
C ILE A 16 2.17 -1.97 24.70
N GLY A 17 3.13 -2.28 23.82
CA GLY A 17 4.27 -3.13 24.13
C GLY A 17 5.12 -2.54 25.27
N THR A 18 5.37 -1.24 25.26
CA THR A 18 6.12 -0.52 26.29
C THR A 18 5.37 -0.56 27.63
N ALA A 19 4.05 -0.30 27.61
CA ALA A 19 3.22 -0.36 28.82
C ALA A 19 3.22 -1.76 29.43
N ALA A 20 3.08 -2.81 28.60
CA ALA A 20 3.13 -4.19 29.05
C ALA A 20 4.50 -4.56 29.64
N ALA A 21 5.59 -4.08 29.04
CA ALA A 21 6.94 -4.30 29.56
C ALA A 21 7.15 -3.65 30.93
N ILE A 22 6.65 -2.43 31.13
CA ILE A 22 6.70 -1.72 32.41
C ILE A 22 5.88 -2.48 33.46
N TYR A 23 4.67 -2.92 33.09
CA TYR A 23 3.80 -3.68 33.99
C TYR A 23 4.47 -4.98 34.44
N GLU A 24 5.05 -5.74 33.52
CA GLU A 24 5.77 -6.96 33.79
C GLU A 24 6.93 -6.73 34.78
N ARG A 25 7.73 -5.68 34.54
CA ARG A 25 8.85 -5.33 35.41
C ARG A 25 8.41 -5.12 36.85
N ASN A 26 7.21 -4.55 37.05
CA ASN A 26 6.68 -4.27 38.37
C ASN A 26 5.98 -5.46 39.05
N ASN A 27 5.36 -6.35 38.22
CA ASN A 27 4.47 -7.40 38.74
C ASN A 27 4.95 -8.82 38.43
N TYR A 28 6.02 -9.00 37.66
CA TYR A 28 6.62 -10.30 37.30
C TYR A 28 5.62 -11.29 36.68
N ALA A 29 4.72 -10.79 35.87
CA ALA A 29 3.71 -11.63 35.20
C ALA A 29 4.27 -12.26 33.92
N ASP A 30 4.39 -13.60 33.90
CA ASP A 30 4.99 -14.34 32.76
C ASP A 30 4.22 -14.16 31.45
N TRP A 31 2.90 -14.09 31.51
CA TRP A 31 2.09 -13.90 30.31
C TRP A 31 2.30 -12.52 29.66
N CYS A 32 2.73 -11.52 30.43
CA CYS A 32 3.07 -10.21 29.88
C CYS A 32 4.33 -10.26 28.98
N ILE A 33 5.28 -11.17 29.29
CA ILE A 33 6.46 -11.39 28.44
C ILE A 33 6.03 -11.85 27.05
N LEU A 34 5.10 -12.78 26.99
CA LEU A 34 4.58 -13.30 25.74
C LEU A 34 3.87 -12.22 24.92
N ILE A 35 3.02 -11.43 25.58
CA ILE A 35 2.31 -10.31 24.95
C ILE A 35 3.31 -9.27 24.42
N CYS A 36 4.30 -8.88 25.22
CA CYS A 36 5.35 -7.96 24.77
C CYS A 36 6.10 -8.49 23.57
N ALA A 37 6.51 -9.75 23.58
CA ALA A 37 7.23 -10.37 22.47
C ALA A 37 6.41 -10.35 21.19
N VAL A 38 5.12 -10.70 21.25
CA VAL A 38 4.23 -10.70 20.10
C VAL A 38 4.03 -9.29 19.57
N VAL A 39 3.74 -8.33 20.43
CA VAL A 39 3.49 -6.93 20.04
C VAL A 39 4.74 -6.33 19.38
N PHE A 40 5.92 -6.51 19.96
CA PHE A 40 7.16 -5.99 19.36
C PHE A 40 7.53 -6.70 18.06
N MET A 41 7.24 -7.99 17.94
CA MET A 41 7.45 -8.72 16.68
C MET A 41 6.55 -8.15 15.58
N VAL A 42 5.26 -7.95 15.86
CA VAL A 42 4.33 -7.35 14.89
C VAL A 42 4.76 -5.94 14.52
N ALA A 43 5.15 -5.13 15.51
CA ALA A 43 5.64 -3.77 15.25
C ALA A 43 6.90 -3.77 14.38
N ALA A 44 7.85 -4.68 14.60
CA ALA A 44 9.05 -4.80 13.78
C ALA A 44 8.71 -5.20 12.34
N VAL A 45 7.80 -6.16 12.15
CA VAL A 45 7.33 -6.56 10.82
C VAL A 45 6.68 -5.38 10.10
N MET A 46 5.81 -4.63 10.77
CA MET A 46 5.18 -3.44 10.21
C MET A 46 6.21 -2.38 9.83
N LEU A 47 7.23 -2.18 10.67
CA LEU A 47 8.28 -1.20 10.41
C LEU A 47 9.04 -1.49 9.11
N PHE A 48 9.22 -2.78 8.76
CA PHE A 48 9.84 -3.18 7.49
C PHE A 48 8.85 -3.14 6.33
N LEU A 49 7.61 -3.59 6.54
CA LEU A 49 6.64 -3.72 5.45
C LEU A 49 6.07 -2.38 4.99
N LEU A 50 5.82 -1.44 5.89
CA LEU A 50 5.19 -0.17 5.50
C LEU A 50 6.01 0.63 4.49
N PRO A 51 7.34 0.83 4.66
CA PRO A 51 8.14 1.49 3.63
C PRO A 51 8.16 0.73 2.31
N ILE A 52 8.20 -0.61 2.33
CA ILE A 52 8.18 -1.44 1.13
C ILE A 52 6.86 -1.27 0.39
N MET A 53 5.74 -1.27 1.09
CA MET A 53 4.42 -1.04 0.50
C MET A 53 4.30 0.36 -0.10
N GLU A 54 4.80 1.37 0.59
CA GLU A 54 4.80 2.75 0.10
C GLU A 54 5.62 2.89 -1.19
N ILE A 55 6.84 2.38 -1.20
CA ILE A 55 7.71 2.39 -2.38
C ILE A 55 7.07 1.60 -3.52
N GLY A 56 6.54 0.42 -3.24
CA GLY A 56 5.87 -0.42 -4.23
C GLY A 56 4.66 0.28 -4.86
N THR A 57 3.85 0.97 -4.06
CA THR A 57 2.70 1.73 -4.57
C THR A 57 3.14 2.90 -5.43
N LYS A 58 4.15 3.66 -5.00
CA LYS A 58 4.71 4.76 -5.80
C LYS A 58 5.28 4.26 -7.12
N ALA A 59 5.97 3.13 -7.12
CA ALA A 59 6.49 2.51 -8.33
C ALA A 59 5.38 2.07 -9.27
N SER A 60 4.30 1.48 -8.75
CA SER A 60 3.13 1.06 -9.53
C SER A 60 2.42 2.26 -10.18
N VAL A 61 2.26 3.35 -9.45
CA VAL A 61 1.67 4.59 -9.96
C VAL A 61 2.53 5.17 -11.09
N ALA A 62 3.84 5.26 -10.89
CA ALA A 62 4.76 5.76 -11.90
C ALA A 62 4.76 4.88 -13.15
N LEU A 63 4.71 3.56 -12.97
CA LEU A 63 4.65 2.61 -14.07
C LEU A 63 3.35 2.76 -14.86
N PHE A 64 2.22 2.91 -14.18
CA PHE A 64 0.92 3.15 -14.83
C PHE A 64 0.96 4.40 -15.71
N GLU A 65 1.44 5.52 -15.18
CA GLU A 65 1.55 6.77 -15.92
C GLU A 65 2.44 6.63 -17.16
N ARG A 66 3.58 5.98 -16.98
CA ARG A 66 4.54 5.77 -18.08
C ARG A 66 3.97 4.87 -19.17
N GLN A 67 3.34 3.77 -18.79
CA GLN A 67 2.74 2.83 -19.74
C GLN A 67 1.51 3.43 -20.42
N LYS A 68 0.71 4.21 -19.68
CA LYS A 68 -0.41 4.95 -20.27
C LYS A 68 0.07 5.91 -21.36
N ALA A 69 1.09 6.71 -21.07
CA ALA A 69 1.67 7.64 -22.03
C ALA A 69 2.21 6.90 -23.28
N TYR A 70 2.90 5.79 -23.07
CA TYR A 70 3.39 4.95 -24.19
C TYR A 70 2.25 4.45 -25.06
N ILE A 71 1.21 3.87 -24.47
CA ILE A 71 0.06 3.31 -25.21
C ILE A 71 -0.70 4.40 -25.95
N GLU A 72 -0.94 5.54 -25.34
CA GLU A 72 -1.69 6.65 -25.97
C GLU A 72 -0.95 7.25 -27.16
N ASN A 73 0.39 7.21 -27.15
CA ASN A 73 1.23 7.79 -28.20
C ASN A 73 1.72 6.76 -29.21
N HIS A 74 1.43 5.47 -29.02
CA HIS A 74 1.90 4.40 -29.89
C HIS A 74 0.81 3.97 -30.86
N ILE A 75 1.19 3.89 -32.16
CA ILE A 75 0.29 3.40 -33.23
C ILE A 75 0.69 1.95 -33.53
N PRO A 76 -0.22 0.97 -33.35
CA PRO A 76 0.08 -0.43 -33.66
C PRO A 76 0.36 -0.62 -35.17
N ILE A 77 1.40 -1.43 -35.48
CA ILE A 77 1.81 -1.70 -36.82
C ILE A 77 1.11 -2.94 -37.40
N ASP A 78 0.86 -3.94 -36.55
CA ASP A 78 0.26 -5.21 -36.97
C ASP A 78 -0.81 -5.69 -35.95
N PRO A 79 -1.63 -6.72 -36.33
CA PRO A 79 -2.68 -7.23 -35.47
C PRO A 79 -2.18 -7.86 -34.19
N ILE A 80 -1.00 -8.47 -34.17
CA ILE A 80 -0.40 -9.08 -32.98
C ILE A 80 -0.02 -8.01 -31.99
N GLU A 81 0.63 -6.95 -32.45
CA GLU A 81 0.98 -5.79 -31.61
C GLU A 81 -0.26 -5.11 -31.05
N ASN A 82 -1.30 -4.95 -31.89
CA ASN A 82 -2.56 -4.37 -31.47
C ASN A 82 -3.23 -5.19 -30.35
N ALA A 83 -3.23 -6.52 -30.47
CA ALA A 83 -3.76 -7.41 -29.45
C ALA A 83 -2.97 -7.31 -28.13
N ALA A 84 -1.65 -7.24 -28.22
CA ALA A 84 -0.79 -7.07 -27.04
C ALA A 84 -1.05 -5.75 -26.32
N ILE A 85 -1.19 -4.66 -27.06
CA ILE A 85 -1.52 -3.34 -26.51
C ILE A 85 -2.90 -3.34 -25.86
N THR A 86 -3.89 -3.97 -26.50
CA THR A 86 -5.25 -4.08 -25.96
C THR A 86 -5.25 -4.84 -24.63
N ASN A 87 -4.53 -5.96 -24.53
CA ASN A 87 -4.39 -6.72 -23.29
C ASN A 87 -3.72 -5.88 -22.22
N LYS A 88 -2.71 -5.11 -22.58
CA LYS A 88 -2.02 -4.24 -21.62
C LYS A 88 -2.93 -3.13 -21.10
N LYS A 89 -3.76 -2.55 -21.96
CA LYS A 89 -4.80 -1.58 -21.55
C LYS A 89 -5.75 -2.18 -20.52
N ILE A 90 -6.20 -3.41 -20.75
CA ILE A 90 -7.10 -4.11 -19.83
C ILE A 90 -6.43 -4.29 -18.47
N GLU A 91 -5.19 -4.78 -18.44
CA GLU A 91 -4.45 -4.96 -17.18
C GLU A 91 -4.29 -3.65 -16.40
N LEU A 92 -3.91 -2.58 -17.10
CA LEU A 92 -3.70 -1.28 -16.47
C LEU A 92 -5.00 -0.68 -15.95
N ASN A 93 -6.09 -0.84 -16.70
CA ASN A 93 -7.40 -0.36 -16.28
C ASN A 93 -7.94 -1.15 -15.08
N GLU A 94 -7.71 -2.46 -15.03
CA GLU A 94 -8.06 -3.29 -13.87
C GLU A 94 -7.29 -2.83 -12.63
N TRP A 95 -5.99 -2.58 -12.77
CA TRP A 95 -5.19 -2.02 -11.68
C TRP A 95 -5.74 -0.68 -11.20
N LEU A 96 -6.06 0.22 -12.14
CA LEU A 96 -6.60 1.54 -11.82
C LEU A 96 -7.93 1.45 -11.08
N PHE A 97 -8.85 0.60 -11.54
CA PHE A 97 -10.14 0.41 -10.87
C PHE A 97 -9.98 -0.16 -9.47
N ALA A 98 -9.07 -1.14 -9.30
CA ALA A 98 -8.76 -1.69 -7.98
C ALA A 98 -8.18 -0.62 -7.05
N ALA A 99 -7.26 0.20 -7.54
CA ALA A 99 -6.67 1.28 -6.76
C ALA A 99 -7.71 2.34 -6.39
N GLN A 100 -8.58 2.73 -7.33
CA GLN A 100 -9.66 3.67 -7.09
C GLN A 100 -10.67 3.13 -6.06
N TYR A 101 -11.02 1.85 -6.17
CA TYR A 101 -11.91 1.20 -5.22
C TYR A 101 -11.33 1.23 -3.81
N SER A 102 -10.06 0.82 -3.68
CA SER A 102 -9.38 0.82 -2.38
C SER A 102 -9.29 2.23 -1.79
N LYS A 103 -9.00 3.22 -2.63
CA LYS A 103 -8.92 4.62 -2.19
C LYS A 103 -10.28 5.14 -1.72
N SER A 104 -11.35 4.83 -2.45
CA SER A 104 -12.71 5.25 -2.07
C SER A 104 -13.19 4.56 -0.80
N ARG A 105 -12.75 3.31 -0.58
CA ARG A 105 -13.16 2.51 0.58
C ARG A 105 -12.39 2.87 1.85
N PHE A 106 -11.06 3.03 1.73
CA PHE A 106 -10.18 3.17 2.89
C PHE A 106 -9.65 4.60 3.07
N GLY A 107 -9.68 5.43 2.03
CA GLY A 107 -9.23 6.81 2.09
C GLY A 107 -7.71 6.97 2.20
N ASP A 108 -7.26 8.20 2.44
CA ASP A 108 -5.84 8.55 2.47
C ASP A 108 -5.08 7.95 3.67
N ALA A 109 -5.81 7.69 4.76
CA ALA A 109 -5.20 7.17 5.98
C ALA A 109 -4.63 5.76 5.82
N TRP A 110 -5.24 4.93 4.98
CA TRP A 110 -4.96 3.50 4.87
C TRP A 110 -4.38 3.08 3.53
N THR A 111 -4.22 4.02 2.60
CA THR A 111 -3.66 3.76 1.27
C THR A 111 -2.47 4.67 0.99
N PHE A 112 -1.55 4.19 0.15
CA PHE A 112 -0.39 4.97 -0.29
C PHE A 112 -0.56 5.55 -1.70
N THR A 113 -1.71 5.29 -2.34
CA THR A 113 -2.01 5.85 -3.65
C THR A 113 -2.31 7.34 -3.57
N PRO A 114 -1.97 8.13 -4.63
CA PRO A 114 -2.25 9.56 -4.63
C PRO A 114 -3.74 9.87 -4.45
N SER A 115 -4.04 11.00 -3.82
CA SER A 115 -5.43 11.41 -3.57
C SER A 115 -6.19 11.68 -4.86
N ASP A 116 -5.50 12.10 -5.92
CA ASP A 116 -6.09 12.39 -7.23
C ASP A 116 -6.38 11.13 -8.08
N ILE A 117 -6.02 9.95 -7.62
CA ILE A 117 -6.24 8.70 -8.37
C ILE A 117 -7.72 8.47 -8.69
N LEU A 118 -8.62 8.98 -7.85
CA LEU A 118 -10.06 8.88 -8.09
C LEU A 118 -10.52 9.65 -9.33
N ASP A 119 -9.77 10.65 -9.73
CA ASP A 119 -10.06 11.47 -10.90
C ASP A 119 -9.38 10.95 -12.18
N TRP A 120 -8.53 9.95 -12.06
CA TRP A 120 -7.82 9.38 -13.21
C TRP A 120 -8.77 8.63 -14.12
N GLN A 121 -8.57 8.82 -15.42
CA GLN A 121 -9.40 8.18 -16.44
C GLN A 121 -8.76 6.87 -16.92
N PRO A 122 -9.57 5.84 -17.22
CA PRO A 122 -9.05 4.62 -17.82
C PRO A 122 -8.46 4.89 -19.21
N ILE A 123 -7.55 4.03 -19.62
CA ILE A 123 -6.93 4.10 -20.94
C ILE A 123 -7.96 3.62 -21.98
N GLN A 124 -8.18 4.43 -22.98
CA GLN A 124 -9.11 4.14 -24.08
C GLN A 124 -8.42 3.58 -25.30
#